data_31d31d5aabcbb7222d4fd3290444cee3
#
_entry.id   31d31d5aabcbb7222d4fd3290444cee3
#
_cell.length_a   1.000
_cell.length_b   1.000
_cell.length_c   1.000
_cell.angle_alpha   90.00
_cell.angle_beta   90.00
_cell.angle_gamma   90.00
#
_symmetry.space_group_name_H-M   'P 1'
#
loop_
_entity.id
_entity.type
_entity.pdbx_description
1 polymer ?
#
loop_
_entity_poly.entity_id
_entity_poly.type
_entity_poly.pdbx_seq_one_letter_code
_entity_poly.pdbx_strand_id
1 'polypeptide(L)'
;NFDVEYIVMDPGYNKENRRIIEENAKNLGIPIKIFETNIFDSVYHVEKSPCYLCARMRRGYLYNFARELGHHYDDVIETILMGMLHGAQIQTMMPKLRSTNHEGMELIRPLYLIREDDIKAWRDYNDLHFIQCACKFTDTCTTCNDGQNHSKRQETKELIRALKSSNPDVEKCIFRSVENVNIDTVIAYKKDGVKHSFLDDY
;
A
#
# COMPACT_ATOMS: atom_id res chain seq x y z
N ASN A 1 -13.68 0.92 -24.74
CA ASN A 1 -14.46 1.78 -23.86
C ASN A 1 -14.51 1.11 -22.51
N PHE A 2 -14.35 1.89 -21.46
CA PHE A 2 -14.54 1.48 -20.07
C PHE A 2 -15.29 2.60 -19.33
N ASP A 3 -16.10 2.20 -18.35
CA ASP A 3 -16.77 3.12 -17.44
C ASP A 3 -15.97 3.19 -16.14
N VAL A 4 -15.87 4.38 -15.54
CA VAL A 4 -15.15 4.60 -14.27
C VAL A 4 -16.16 5.04 -13.22
N GLU A 5 -16.19 4.32 -12.11
CA GLU A 5 -16.90 4.74 -10.91
C GLU A 5 -15.89 5.02 -9.80
N TYR A 6 -16.03 6.17 -9.14
CA TYR A 6 -15.22 6.53 -7.99
C TYR A 6 -15.97 6.21 -6.71
N ILE A 7 -15.42 5.29 -5.93
CA ILE A 7 -16.06 4.80 -4.71
C ILE A 7 -15.17 5.13 -3.50
N VAL A 8 -15.77 5.72 -2.49
CA VAL A 8 -15.12 5.98 -1.20
C VAL A 8 -15.80 5.14 -0.13
N MET A 9 -14.99 4.35 0.57
CA MET A 9 -15.45 3.63 1.74
C MET A 9 -15.26 4.49 2.98
N ASP A 10 -16.34 4.75 3.70
CA ASP A 10 -16.32 5.39 5.00
C ASP A 10 -16.32 4.31 6.10
N PRO A 11 -15.21 4.07 6.79
CA PRO A 11 -15.12 3.07 7.86
C PRO A 11 -15.64 3.58 9.22
N GLY A 12 -16.27 4.73 9.26
CA GLY A 12 -16.71 5.45 10.45
C GLY A 12 -15.90 6.72 10.69
N TYR A 13 -15.64 7.50 9.65
CA TYR A 13 -14.93 8.77 9.76
C TYR A 13 -15.67 9.76 10.67
N ASN A 14 -14.93 10.65 11.31
CA ASN A 14 -15.51 11.84 11.92
C ASN A 14 -16.00 12.81 10.82
N LYS A 15 -16.84 13.77 11.22
CA LYS A 15 -17.46 14.72 10.29
C LYS A 15 -16.43 15.55 9.52
N GLU A 16 -15.32 15.91 10.16
CA GLU A 16 -14.27 16.71 9.53
C GLU A 16 -13.53 15.94 8.44
N ASN A 17 -13.13 14.70 8.72
CA ASN A 17 -12.50 13.84 7.73
C ASN A 17 -13.41 13.57 6.54
N ARG A 18 -14.70 13.37 6.79
CA ARG A 18 -15.70 13.20 5.74
C ARG A 18 -15.81 14.44 4.87
N ARG A 19 -15.87 15.63 5.48
CA ARG A 19 -15.93 16.93 4.79
C ARG A 19 -14.71 17.12 3.87
N ILE A 20 -13.50 16.85 4.34
CA ILE A 20 -12.26 16.96 3.54
C ILE A 20 -12.35 16.09 2.28
N ILE A 21 -12.82 14.87 2.38
CA ILE A 21 -12.98 13.96 1.24
C ILE A 21 -13.97 14.54 0.22
N GLU A 22 -15.12 15.01 0.68
CA GLU A 22 -16.17 15.56 -0.18
C GLU A 22 -15.72 16.87 -0.86
N GLU A 23 -15.01 17.74 -0.15
CA GLU A 23 -14.45 18.98 -0.68
C GLU A 23 -13.38 18.70 -1.75
N ASN A 24 -12.45 17.77 -1.49
CA ASN A 24 -11.45 17.39 -2.49
C ASN A 24 -12.12 16.84 -3.77
N ALA A 25 -13.10 15.98 -3.63
CA ALA A 25 -13.83 15.43 -4.77
C ALA A 25 -14.54 16.53 -5.58
N LYS A 26 -15.15 17.50 -4.89
CA LYS A 26 -15.81 18.65 -5.50
C LYS A 26 -14.79 19.55 -6.24
N ASN A 27 -13.65 19.85 -5.61
CA ASN A 27 -12.60 20.68 -6.20
C ASN A 27 -12.02 20.06 -7.48
N LEU A 28 -11.92 18.73 -7.51
CA LEU A 28 -11.46 17.98 -8.67
C LEU A 28 -12.55 17.67 -9.70
N GLY A 29 -13.83 17.99 -9.41
CA GLY A 29 -14.96 17.66 -10.29
C GLY A 29 -15.20 16.14 -10.41
N ILE A 30 -14.81 15.34 -9.40
CA ILE A 30 -14.91 13.90 -9.42
C ILE A 30 -16.21 13.46 -8.74
N PRO A 31 -17.14 12.77 -9.45
CA PRO A 31 -18.36 12.24 -8.84
C PRO A 31 -18.03 11.00 -8.01
N ILE A 32 -17.99 11.14 -6.68
CA ILE A 32 -17.74 10.02 -5.76
C ILE A 32 -19.05 9.41 -5.26
N LYS A 33 -19.07 8.07 -5.15
CA LYS A 33 -20.09 7.33 -4.39
C LYS A 33 -19.50 6.93 -3.04
N ILE A 34 -20.15 7.35 -1.95
CA ILE A 34 -19.68 7.01 -0.60
C ILE A 34 -20.56 5.93 -0.03
N PHE A 35 -19.96 4.82 0.44
CA PHE A 35 -20.65 3.80 1.22
C PHE A 35 -20.08 3.73 2.64
N GLU A 36 -20.96 3.60 3.60
CA GLU A 36 -20.61 3.63 5.02
C GLU A 36 -20.47 2.22 5.58
N THR A 37 -19.57 2.05 6.53
CA THR A 37 -19.35 0.82 7.28
C THR A 37 -19.04 1.16 8.75
N ASN A 38 -19.16 0.19 9.64
CA ASN A 38 -18.85 0.35 11.08
C ASN A 38 -17.50 -0.28 11.46
N ILE A 39 -16.57 -0.29 10.54
CA ILE A 39 -15.26 -0.95 10.78
C ILE A 39 -14.57 -0.37 12.00
N PHE A 40 -14.55 0.96 12.17
CA PHE A 40 -13.87 1.58 13.31
C PHE A 40 -14.50 1.18 14.65
N ASP A 41 -15.82 1.09 14.71
CA ASP A 41 -16.51 0.63 15.92
C ASP A 41 -16.27 -0.86 16.19
N SER A 42 -16.24 -1.67 15.13
CA SER A 42 -15.97 -3.12 15.23
C SER A 42 -14.57 -3.45 15.74
N VAL A 43 -13.57 -2.62 15.44
CA VAL A 43 -12.19 -2.85 15.87
C VAL A 43 -11.80 -2.07 17.12
N TYR A 44 -12.64 -1.16 17.59
CA TYR A 44 -12.35 -0.28 18.72
C TYR A 44 -12.03 -1.04 20.02
N HIS A 45 -12.69 -2.16 20.25
CA HIS A 45 -12.53 -2.98 21.46
C HIS A 45 -11.52 -4.14 21.31
N VAL A 46 -10.79 -4.18 20.17
CA VAL A 46 -9.82 -5.27 19.92
C VAL A 46 -8.45 -4.85 20.45
N GLU A 47 -8.00 -5.50 21.51
CA GLU A 47 -6.70 -5.20 22.14
C GLU A 47 -5.51 -5.62 21.28
N LYS A 48 -5.62 -6.73 20.55
CA LYS A 48 -4.49 -7.29 19.78
C LYS A 48 -4.57 -6.89 18.31
N SER A 49 -3.64 -6.04 17.88
CA SER A 49 -3.46 -5.63 16.47
C SER A 49 -4.70 -5.02 15.80
N PRO A 50 -5.37 -4.00 16.40
CA PRO A 50 -6.59 -3.40 15.83
C PRO A 50 -6.35 -2.83 14.44
N CYS A 51 -5.18 -2.24 14.19
CA CYS A 51 -4.82 -1.69 12.87
C CYS A 51 -4.75 -2.78 11.78
N TYR A 52 -4.22 -3.96 12.09
CA TYR A 52 -4.20 -5.07 11.15
C TYR A 52 -5.62 -5.55 10.81
N LEU A 53 -6.47 -5.69 11.82
CA LEU A 53 -7.86 -6.10 11.63
C LEU A 53 -8.63 -5.06 10.81
N CYS A 54 -8.49 -3.77 11.15
CA CYS A 54 -9.08 -2.67 10.40
C CYS A 54 -8.66 -2.71 8.91
N ALA A 55 -7.38 -2.84 8.65
CA ALA A 55 -6.86 -2.91 7.28
C ALA A 55 -7.37 -4.16 6.53
N ARG A 56 -7.53 -5.29 7.21
CA ARG A 56 -8.08 -6.52 6.63
C ARG A 56 -9.56 -6.36 6.30
N MET A 57 -10.36 -5.79 7.20
CA MET A 57 -11.79 -5.54 6.99
C MET A 57 -11.99 -4.54 5.86
N ARG A 58 -11.25 -3.42 5.84
CA ARG A 58 -11.31 -2.42 4.76
C ARG A 58 -11.03 -3.05 3.40
N ARG A 59 -10.00 -3.87 3.29
CA ARG A 59 -9.72 -4.61 2.05
C ARG A 59 -10.87 -5.51 1.66
N GLY A 60 -11.45 -6.26 2.61
CA GLY A 60 -12.60 -7.15 2.36
C GLY A 60 -13.80 -6.40 1.77
N TYR A 61 -14.16 -5.26 2.33
CA TYR A 61 -15.26 -4.43 1.81
C TYR A 61 -14.93 -3.84 0.43
N LEU A 62 -13.74 -3.28 0.25
CA LEU A 62 -13.32 -2.72 -1.05
C LEU A 62 -13.25 -3.79 -2.14
N TYR A 63 -12.91 -5.03 -1.81
CA TYR A 63 -12.91 -6.14 -2.78
C TYR A 63 -14.29 -6.45 -3.36
N ASN A 64 -15.37 -6.10 -2.68
CA ASN A 64 -16.71 -6.28 -3.19
C ASN A 64 -17.11 -5.19 -4.21
N PHE A 65 -16.44 -4.04 -4.20
CA PHE A 65 -16.81 -2.88 -5.02
C PHE A 65 -15.73 -2.48 -6.03
N ALA A 66 -14.46 -2.50 -5.65
CA ALA A 66 -13.38 -2.02 -6.50
C ALA A 66 -12.03 -2.64 -6.12
N ARG A 67 -11.11 -2.68 -7.09
CA ARG A 67 -9.78 -3.27 -6.94
C ARG A 67 -8.68 -2.37 -7.44
N GLU A 68 -8.76 -1.13 -7.06
CA GLU A 68 -7.69 -0.18 -7.27
C GLU A 68 -7.00 0.12 -5.93
N LEU A 69 -5.67 0.06 -5.90
CA LEU A 69 -4.87 0.40 -4.74
C LEU A 69 -3.95 1.56 -5.07
N GLY A 70 -3.96 2.57 -4.22
CA GLY A 70 -3.13 3.77 -4.34
C GLY A 70 -1.65 3.58 -3.96
N HIS A 71 -1.08 2.36 -4.13
CA HIS A 71 0.34 2.13 -3.90
C HIS A 71 1.17 2.79 -5.00
N HIS A 72 2.22 3.48 -4.59
CA HIS A 72 3.12 4.21 -5.46
C HIS A 72 4.53 3.58 -5.49
N TYR A 73 5.43 4.14 -6.31
CA TYR A 73 6.77 3.60 -6.54
C TYR A 73 7.59 3.40 -5.26
N ASP A 74 7.54 4.35 -4.32
CA ASP A 74 8.27 4.25 -3.06
C ASP A 74 7.76 3.09 -2.19
N ASP A 75 6.44 2.82 -2.18
CA ASP A 75 5.87 1.64 -1.51
C ASP A 75 6.41 0.32 -2.08
N VAL A 76 6.63 0.27 -3.39
CA VAL A 76 7.17 -0.92 -4.08
C VAL A 76 8.60 -1.18 -3.63
N ILE A 77 9.46 -0.15 -3.64
CA ILE A 77 10.86 -0.24 -3.21
C ILE A 77 10.95 -0.67 -1.73
N GLU A 78 10.16 -0.04 -0.87
CA GLU A 78 10.07 -0.40 0.55
C GLU A 78 9.67 -1.86 0.73
N THR A 79 8.67 -2.33 -0.01
CA THR A 79 8.19 -3.71 0.07
C THR A 79 9.26 -4.71 -0.35
N ILE A 80 10.04 -4.42 -1.38
CA ILE A 80 11.16 -5.28 -1.81
C ILE A 80 12.18 -5.41 -0.67
N LEU A 81 12.66 -4.31 -0.11
CA LEU A 81 13.65 -4.34 0.98
C LEU A 81 13.08 -4.95 2.26
N MET A 82 11.84 -4.65 2.63
CA MET A 82 11.19 -5.27 3.78
C MET A 82 11.06 -6.79 3.60
N GLY A 83 10.75 -7.25 2.39
CA GLY A 83 10.71 -8.68 2.05
C GLY A 83 12.05 -9.35 2.29
N MET A 84 13.14 -8.73 1.85
CA MET A 84 14.51 -9.24 2.02
C MET A 84 14.97 -9.19 3.48
N LEU A 85 14.84 -8.05 4.15
CA LEU A 85 15.41 -7.80 5.49
C LEU A 85 14.62 -8.46 6.63
N HIS A 86 13.31 -8.57 6.48
CA HIS A 86 12.42 -9.04 7.55
C HIS A 86 11.59 -10.27 7.17
N GLY A 87 11.43 -10.54 5.88
CA GLY A 87 10.61 -11.64 5.37
C GLY A 87 11.41 -12.82 4.80
N ALA A 88 12.74 -12.71 4.68
CA ALA A 88 13.62 -13.69 4.01
C ALA A 88 13.08 -14.09 2.61
N GLN A 89 12.56 -13.11 1.85
CA GLN A 89 11.94 -13.32 0.54
C GLN A 89 12.30 -12.19 -0.40
N ILE A 90 12.58 -12.54 -1.66
CA ILE A 90 12.64 -11.58 -2.77
C ILE A 90 11.28 -11.57 -3.43
N GLN A 91 10.48 -10.55 -3.13
CA GLN A 91 9.14 -10.36 -3.70
C GLN A 91 8.78 -8.88 -3.74
N THR A 92 7.85 -8.53 -4.62
CA THR A 92 7.32 -7.19 -4.76
C THR A 92 5.80 -7.17 -4.84
N MET A 93 5.22 -5.98 -4.79
CA MET A 93 3.84 -5.78 -5.17
C MET A 93 3.73 -5.82 -6.71
N MET A 94 2.83 -6.64 -7.24
CA MET A 94 2.61 -6.66 -8.69
C MET A 94 1.76 -5.45 -9.11
N PRO A 95 2.08 -4.78 -10.25
CA PRO A 95 1.28 -3.67 -10.76
C PRO A 95 -0.15 -4.09 -11.13
N LYS A 96 -0.30 -5.33 -11.55
CA LYS A 96 -1.57 -5.97 -11.89
C LYS A 96 -1.59 -7.40 -11.36
N LEU A 97 -2.69 -7.81 -10.75
CA LEU A 97 -2.83 -9.13 -10.14
C LEU A 97 -4.26 -9.66 -10.35
N ARG A 98 -4.39 -10.88 -10.86
CA ARG A 98 -5.67 -11.58 -10.88
C ARG A 98 -6.09 -11.99 -9.48
N SER A 99 -7.36 -11.85 -9.19
CA SER A 99 -7.87 -12.28 -7.91
C SER A 99 -8.05 -13.79 -7.84
N THR A 100 -7.54 -14.36 -6.76
CA THR A 100 -7.77 -15.77 -6.44
C THR A 100 -9.14 -16.02 -5.80
N ASN A 101 -9.75 -14.99 -5.19
CA ASN A 101 -10.98 -15.12 -4.41
C ASN A 101 -12.24 -14.65 -5.15
N HIS A 102 -12.09 -13.98 -6.30
CA HIS A 102 -13.22 -13.44 -7.07
C HIS A 102 -12.89 -13.57 -8.55
N GLU A 103 -13.55 -14.49 -9.20
CA GLU A 103 -13.37 -14.79 -10.62
C GLU A 103 -13.65 -13.55 -11.49
N GLY A 104 -12.85 -13.37 -12.53
CA GLY A 104 -12.99 -12.26 -13.48
C GLY A 104 -12.52 -10.89 -13.01
N MET A 105 -12.10 -10.76 -11.76
CA MET A 105 -11.62 -9.47 -11.24
C MET A 105 -10.09 -9.38 -11.17
N GLU A 106 -9.56 -8.20 -11.45
CA GLU A 106 -8.14 -7.88 -11.39
C GLU A 106 -7.90 -6.69 -10.46
N LEU A 107 -6.84 -6.77 -9.68
CA LEU A 107 -6.33 -5.66 -8.89
C LEU A 107 -5.32 -4.91 -9.72
N ILE A 108 -5.43 -3.59 -9.78
CA ILE A 108 -4.45 -2.72 -10.45
C ILE A 108 -3.88 -1.69 -9.47
N ARG A 109 -2.70 -1.17 -9.77
CA ARG A 109 -2.03 -0.09 -9.04
C ARG A 109 -1.63 1.01 -10.02
N PRO A 110 -2.51 1.96 -10.30
CA PRO A 110 -2.26 2.99 -11.32
C PRO A 110 -1.05 3.87 -11.02
N LEU A 111 -0.77 4.10 -9.72
CA LEU A 111 0.34 4.95 -9.27
C LEU A 111 1.67 4.19 -9.12
N TYR A 112 1.75 2.93 -9.59
CA TYR A 112 2.88 2.02 -9.37
C TYR A 112 4.26 2.61 -9.73
N LEU A 113 4.33 3.45 -10.75
CA LEU A 113 5.55 4.11 -11.23
C LEU A 113 5.64 5.60 -10.84
N ILE A 114 4.69 6.12 -10.09
CA ILE A 114 4.66 7.51 -9.65
C ILE A 114 5.37 7.64 -8.30
N ARG A 115 6.18 8.67 -8.14
CA ARG A 115 6.89 8.95 -6.88
C ARG A 115 5.96 9.54 -5.83
N GLU A 116 6.20 9.24 -4.55
CA GLU A 116 5.47 9.86 -3.43
C GLU A 116 5.58 11.39 -3.46
N ASP A 117 6.76 11.92 -3.81
CA ASP A 117 6.99 13.35 -3.88
C ASP A 117 6.23 14.03 -5.04
N ASP A 118 6.07 13.34 -6.18
CA ASP A 118 5.25 13.84 -7.30
C ASP A 118 3.76 13.90 -6.89
N ILE A 119 3.29 12.92 -6.14
CA ILE A 119 1.91 12.89 -5.60
C ILE A 119 1.72 14.05 -4.62
N LYS A 120 2.70 14.34 -3.75
CA LYS A 120 2.65 15.47 -2.82
C LYS A 120 2.65 16.79 -3.57
N ALA A 121 3.50 16.96 -4.58
CA ALA A 121 3.56 18.14 -5.41
C ALA A 121 2.23 18.36 -6.15
N TRP A 122 1.63 17.31 -6.68
CA TRP A 122 0.31 17.38 -7.32
C TRP A 122 -0.79 17.76 -6.34
N ARG A 123 -0.77 17.21 -5.12
CA ARG A 123 -1.68 17.60 -4.02
C ARG A 123 -1.59 19.10 -3.74
N ASP A 124 -0.36 19.61 -3.56
CA ASP A 124 -0.11 21.01 -3.20
C ASP A 124 -0.50 21.96 -4.34
N TYR A 125 -0.23 21.56 -5.58
CA TYR A 125 -0.64 22.33 -6.77
C TYR A 125 -2.17 22.47 -6.89
N ASN A 126 -2.93 21.44 -6.49
CA ASN A 126 -4.40 21.44 -6.54
C ASN A 126 -5.06 21.88 -5.21
N ASP A 127 -4.30 22.39 -4.25
CA ASP A 127 -4.78 22.80 -2.92
C ASP A 127 -5.63 21.71 -2.23
N LEU A 128 -5.18 20.45 -2.32
CA LEU A 128 -5.88 19.32 -1.72
C LEU A 128 -5.36 19.02 -0.31
N HIS A 129 -6.26 18.67 0.57
CA HIS A 129 -5.95 18.31 1.94
C HIS A 129 -6.13 16.80 2.15
N PHE A 130 -5.04 16.09 2.39
CA PHE A 130 -5.07 14.65 2.65
C PHE A 130 -5.09 14.35 4.13
N ILE A 131 -5.96 13.44 4.51
CA ILE A 131 -6.08 12.96 5.89
C ILE A 131 -4.87 12.07 6.20
N GLN A 132 -4.05 12.46 7.18
CA GLN A 132 -2.88 11.68 7.57
C GLN A 132 -3.26 10.38 8.29
N CYS A 133 -4.19 10.48 9.25
CA CYS A 133 -4.76 9.33 9.93
C CYS A 133 -6.23 9.63 10.25
N ALA A 134 -7.11 8.84 9.69
CA ALA A 134 -8.56 9.00 9.85
C ALA A 134 -9.12 8.07 10.94
N CYS A 135 -8.26 7.38 11.68
CA CYS A 135 -8.63 6.39 12.67
C CYS A 135 -9.09 7.07 13.96
N LYS A 136 -10.15 6.57 14.61
CA LYS A 136 -10.58 6.99 15.96
C LYS A 136 -9.51 6.72 17.03
N PHE A 137 -8.49 5.93 16.71
CA PHE A 137 -7.34 5.64 17.58
C PHE A 137 -6.21 6.67 17.48
N THR A 138 -6.38 7.77 16.75
CA THR A 138 -5.30 8.76 16.53
C THR A 138 -4.74 9.32 17.83
N ASP A 139 -5.57 9.50 18.84
CA ASP A 139 -5.14 10.02 20.14
C ASP A 139 -4.46 8.96 21.03
N THR A 140 -4.68 7.68 20.74
CA THR A 140 -4.15 6.53 21.47
C THR A 140 -3.37 5.54 20.61
N CYS A 141 -3.20 5.85 19.32
CA CYS A 141 -2.52 4.96 18.37
C CYS A 141 -1.02 4.97 18.63
N THR A 142 -0.51 3.90 19.24
CA THR A 142 0.91 3.67 19.45
C THR A 142 1.70 3.68 18.15
N THR A 143 1.07 3.29 17.02
CA THR A 143 1.70 3.32 15.69
C THR A 143 1.85 4.72 15.11
N CYS A 144 0.99 5.69 15.53
CA CYS A 144 0.98 7.05 15.01
C CYS A 144 1.64 8.05 15.99
N ASN A 145 1.56 7.81 17.31
CA ASN A 145 1.97 8.76 18.37
C ASN A 145 3.26 8.36 19.09
N ASP A 146 3.68 7.09 19.04
CA ASP A 146 4.92 6.67 19.67
C ASP A 146 6.12 7.03 18.78
N GLY A 147 6.74 8.17 19.09
CA GLY A 147 8.05 8.55 18.56
C GLY A 147 9.18 7.57 18.93
N GLN A 148 8.87 6.44 19.57
CA GLN A 148 9.83 5.40 19.98
C GLN A 148 9.59 4.05 19.31
N ASN A 149 8.42 3.79 18.69
CA ASN A 149 8.18 2.56 17.93
C ASN A 149 8.30 2.85 16.43
N HIS A 150 9.52 2.93 15.93
CA HIS A 150 9.78 2.93 14.50
C HIS A 150 9.16 1.68 13.87
N SER A 151 8.15 1.87 13.03
CA SER A 151 7.61 0.75 12.25
C SER A 151 8.72 0.23 11.32
N LYS A 152 8.73 -1.07 11.03
CA LYS A 152 9.70 -1.66 10.08
C LYS A 152 9.74 -0.92 8.72
N ARG A 153 8.62 -0.34 8.34
CA ARG A 153 8.52 0.50 7.15
C ARG A 153 9.30 1.81 7.31
N GLN A 154 9.21 2.46 8.47
CA GLN A 154 9.96 3.69 8.73
C GLN A 154 11.47 3.43 8.76
N GLU A 155 11.92 2.35 9.43
CA GLU A 155 13.31 1.91 9.40
C GLU A 155 13.81 1.69 7.96
N THR A 156 12.98 1.06 7.12
CA THR A 156 13.30 0.82 5.71
C THR A 156 13.39 2.12 4.91
N LYS A 157 12.50 3.07 5.13
CA LYS A 157 12.57 4.42 4.50
C LYS A 157 13.86 5.14 4.86
N GLU A 158 14.26 5.09 6.11
CA GLU A 158 15.51 5.71 6.58
C GLU A 158 16.75 5.04 5.98
N LEU A 159 16.74 3.70 5.89
CA LEU A 159 17.81 2.96 5.22
C LEU A 159 17.93 3.34 3.74
N ILE A 160 16.82 3.43 3.01
CA ILE A 160 16.83 3.84 1.59
C ILE A 160 17.41 5.26 1.45
N ARG A 161 17.02 6.20 2.32
CA ARG A 161 17.57 7.57 2.31
C ARG A 161 19.07 7.59 2.58
N ALA A 162 19.53 6.80 3.55
CA ALA A 162 20.96 6.67 3.83
C ALA A 162 21.75 6.09 2.65
N LEU A 163 21.24 5.04 2.01
CA LEU A 163 21.85 4.46 0.83
C LEU A 163 21.87 5.43 -0.36
N LYS A 164 20.83 6.24 -0.53
CA LYS A 164 20.72 7.22 -1.60
C LYS A 164 21.77 8.33 -1.52
N SER A 165 22.27 8.64 -0.32
CA SER A 165 23.34 9.63 -0.14
C SER A 165 24.67 9.18 -0.76
N SER A 166 24.93 7.88 -0.81
CA SER A 166 26.15 7.29 -1.42
C SER A 166 25.91 6.79 -2.84
N ASN A 167 24.70 6.39 -3.18
CA ASN A 167 24.33 5.91 -4.52
C ASN A 167 23.00 6.54 -4.95
N PRO A 168 22.99 7.61 -5.77
CA PRO A 168 21.78 8.28 -6.24
C PRO A 168 20.80 7.36 -6.99
N ASP A 169 21.30 6.29 -7.61
CA ASP A 169 20.49 5.34 -8.39
C ASP A 169 20.01 4.13 -7.58
N VAL A 170 20.25 4.09 -6.26
CA VAL A 170 19.94 2.91 -5.43
C VAL A 170 18.47 2.49 -5.52
N GLU A 171 17.55 3.44 -5.57
CA GLU A 171 16.11 3.16 -5.67
C GLU A 171 15.78 2.43 -6.97
N LYS A 172 16.36 2.87 -8.10
CA LYS A 172 16.23 2.18 -9.40
C LYS A 172 16.86 0.79 -9.37
N CYS A 173 18.03 0.65 -8.70
CA CYS A 173 18.70 -0.63 -8.57
C CYS A 173 17.83 -1.62 -7.77
N ILE A 174 17.24 -1.19 -6.66
CA ILE A 174 16.32 -2.01 -5.87
C ILE A 174 15.12 -2.43 -6.71
N PHE A 175 14.48 -1.49 -7.40
CA PHE A 175 13.32 -1.78 -8.24
C PHE A 175 13.66 -2.78 -9.36
N ARG A 176 14.75 -2.53 -10.09
CA ARG A 176 15.17 -3.38 -11.20
C ARG A 176 15.67 -4.76 -10.77
N SER A 177 16.10 -4.92 -9.52
CA SER A 177 16.56 -6.21 -9.03
C SER A 177 15.47 -7.29 -9.10
N VAL A 178 14.19 -6.92 -8.98
CA VAL A 178 13.08 -7.87 -9.10
C VAL A 178 12.57 -8.02 -10.54
N GLU A 179 13.01 -7.16 -11.46
CA GLU A 179 12.77 -7.31 -12.91
C GLU A 179 13.84 -8.17 -13.58
N ASN A 180 15.04 -8.26 -13.00
CA ASN A 180 16.21 -8.94 -13.56
C ASN A 180 16.67 -10.09 -12.66
N VAL A 181 15.75 -10.95 -12.24
CA VAL A 181 16.09 -12.14 -11.45
C VAL A 181 16.70 -13.19 -12.39
N ASN A 182 17.99 -13.53 -12.17
CA ASN A 182 18.61 -14.64 -12.87
C ASN A 182 18.37 -15.94 -12.09
N ILE A 183 17.44 -16.76 -12.61
CA ILE A 183 17.02 -18.01 -11.98
C ILE A 183 18.17 -19.02 -11.88
N ASP A 184 19.11 -19.03 -12.83
CA ASP A 184 20.24 -19.96 -12.87
C ASP A 184 21.24 -19.73 -11.74
N THR A 185 21.17 -18.59 -11.07
CA THR A 185 22.10 -18.20 -9.99
C THR A 185 21.41 -18.06 -8.63
N VAL A 186 20.17 -18.52 -8.48
CA VAL A 186 19.48 -18.57 -7.18
C VAL A 186 19.48 -19.98 -6.62
N ILE A 187 19.63 -20.10 -5.29
CA ILE A 187 19.66 -21.40 -4.60
C ILE A 187 18.32 -22.14 -4.70
N ALA A 188 17.21 -21.38 -4.66
CA ALA A 188 15.86 -21.91 -4.79
C ALA A 188 14.87 -20.79 -5.14
N TYR A 189 13.78 -21.15 -5.79
CA TYR A 189 12.67 -20.25 -6.07
C TYR A 189 11.33 -20.97 -5.90
N LYS A 190 10.24 -20.20 -5.80
CA LYS A 190 8.88 -20.74 -5.75
C LYS A 190 8.12 -20.32 -7.01
N LYS A 191 7.51 -21.28 -7.67
CA LYS A 191 6.60 -21.05 -8.79
C LYS A 191 5.34 -21.89 -8.60
N ASP A 192 4.17 -21.28 -8.74
CA ASP A 192 2.86 -21.94 -8.59
C ASP A 192 2.70 -22.72 -7.27
N GLY A 193 3.31 -22.20 -6.17
CA GLY A 193 3.31 -22.82 -4.86
C GLY A 193 4.34 -23.94 -4.66
N VAL A 194 5.03 -24.36 -5.73
CA VAL A 194 6.06 -25.40 -5.70
C VAL A 194 7.42 -24.74 -5.50
N LYS A 195 8.24 -25.33 -4.63
CA LYS A 195 9.64 -24.93 -4.41
C LYS A 195 10.53 -25.72 -5.38
N HIS A 196 11.34 -25.00 -6.13
CA HIS A 196 12.40 -25.52 -6.99
C HIS A 196 13.74 -25.21 -6.35
N SER A 197 14.67 -26.15 -6.41
CA SER A 197 16.02 -26.04 -5.86
C SER A 197 17.05 -26.25 -6.96
N PHE A 198 18.21 -25.65 -6.83
CA PHE A 198 19.33 -25.90 -7.76
C PHE A 198 19.75 -27.40 -7.79
N LEU A 199 19.37 -28.18 -6.77
CA LEU A 199 19.63 -29.62 -6.72
C LEU A 199 18.66 -30.46 -7.56
N ASP A 200 17.56 -29.88 -8.05
CA ASP A 200 16.55 -30.63 -8.82
C ASP A 200 17.08 -31.02 -10.21
N ASP A 201 18.07 -30.29 -10.72
CA ASP A 201 18.69 -30.49 -12.03
C ASP A 201 20.13 -31.03 -11.95
N TYR A 202 20.56 -31.55 -10.78
CA TYR A 202 21.92 -32.01 -10.52
C TYR A 202 22.06 -33.52 -10.65
#